data_de327fa1274c74b63eca9889c4127fe4
#
_entry.id   de327fa1274c74b63eca9889c4127fe4
#
_cell.length_a   1.000
_cell.length_b   1.000
_cell.length_c   1.000
_cell.angle_alpha   90.00
_cell.angle_beta   90.00
_cell.angle_gamma   90.00
#
_symmetry.space_group_name_H-M   'P 1'
#
loop_
_entity.id
_entity.type
_entity.pdbx_description
1 polymer ?
#
loop_
_entity_poly.entity_id
_entity_poly.type
_entity_poly.pdbx_seq_one_letter_code
_entity_poly.pdbx_strand_id
1 'polypeptide(L)'
;MLFRSNYDKFNKMALDYTVKGKGDIIELKRALYLAMVTVNLLEGLRFYISFACTFAFGELKLMEGSAKILSLIARDEATHLNLSTHVIKAWQKGDDAEMTKAMKGTDKEVIQMFKNTVEEEKEWAKYLFKDGSIIGLNEKLLGNYVEWIANKRLRALGFDPIYDVSASANPLPWTQHWLSSKGMQVAPQETEVESYIVGGIKQDVKKGQFSKFKL
;
A
#
# COMPACT_ATOMS: atom_id res chain seq x y z
N MET A 1 2.28 12.46 4.51
CA MET A 1 3.73 12.70 4.71
C MET A 1 4.33 11.96 5.90
N LEU A 2 3.56 11.16 6.62
CA LEU A 2 4.00 10.40 7.80
C LEU A 2 5.17 9.43 7.50
N PHE A 3 5.15 8.78 6.34
CA PHE A 3 6.18 7.84 5.90
C PHE A 3 7.58 8.48 5.92
N ARG A 4 7.75 9.59 5.21
CA ARG A 4 9.04 10.28 5.10
C ARG A 4 9.55 10.77 6.46
N SER A 5 8.65 11.28 7.29
CA SER A 5 9.01 11.80 8.62
C SER A 5 9.61 10.72 9.55
N ASN A 6 8.98 9.54 9.65
CA ASN A 6 9.46 8.45 10.50
C ASN A 6 10.74 7.82 9.94
N TYR A 7 10.84 7.68 8.63
CA TYR A 7 12.02 7.17 7.96
C TYR A 7 13.22 8.10 8.13
N ASP A 8 13.05 9.39 7.88
CA ASP A 8 14.11 10.40 8.03
C ASP A 8 14.56 10.51 9.50
N LYS A 9 13.62 10.44 10.45
CA LYS A 9 13.94 10.41 11.89
C LYS A 9 14.81 9.20 12.24
N PHE A 10 14.40 8.01 11.81
CA PHE A 10 15.18 6.79 12.04
C PHE A 10 16.57 6.89 11.42
N ASN A 11 16.69 7.28 10.15
CA ASN A 11 17.99 7.39 9.47
C ASN A 11 18.93 8.37 10.18
N LYS A 12 18.43 9.52 10.59
CA LYS A 12 19.22 10.50 11.35
C LYS A 12 19.72 9.92 12.67
N MET A 13 18.85 9.27 13.43
CA MET A 13 19.21 8.66 14.70
C MET A 13 20.18 7.49 14.52
N ALA A 14 20.01 6.68 13.48
CA ALA A 14 20.91 5.59 13.15
C ALA A 14 22.32 6.12 12.80
N LEU A 15 22.41 7.18 12.00
CA LEU A 15 23.68 7.83 11.67
C LEU A 15 24.38 8.43 12.90
N ASP A 16 23.63 9.11 13.77
CA ASP A 16 24.16 9.69 14.99
C ASP A 16 24.69 8.60 15.93
N TYR A 17 23.98 7.49 16.07
CA TYR A 17 24.39 6.38 16.92
C TYR A 17 25.59 5.61 16.35
N THR A 18 25.54 5.19 15.08
CA THR A 18 26.55 4.28 14.50
C THR A 18 27.84 4.98 14.10
N VAL A 19 27.76 6.23 13.62
CA VAL A 19 28.94 6.97 13.09
C VAL A 19 29.49 7.93 14.11
N LYS A 20 28.61 8.62 14.87
CA LYS A 20 29.06 9.67 15.81
C LYS A 20 29.14 9.20 17.25
N GLY A 21 28.67 7.96 17.55
CA GLY A 21 28.67 7.42 18.92
C GLY A 21 27.73 8.19 19.85
N LYS A 22 26.67 8.82 19.32
CA LYS A 22 25.75 9.66 20.08
C LYS A 22 24.33 9.11 20.01
N GLY A 23 23.58 9.20 21.10
CA GLY A 23 22.18 8.81 21.19
C GLY A 23 21.96 7.63 22.13
N ASP A 24 20.70 7.30 22.32
CA ASP A 24 20.23 6.20 23.14
C ASP A 24 19.73 5.05 22.27
N ILE A 25 20.12 3.83 22.59
CA ILE A 25 19.77 2.62 21.81
C ILE A 25 18.27 2.32 21.87
N ILE A 26 17.60 2.60 22.99
CA ILE A 26 16.17 2.36 23.15
C ILE A 26 15.38 3.34 22.29
N GLU A 27 15.79 4.62 22.26
CA GLU A 27 15.18 5.63 21.40
C GLU A 27 15.41 5.32 19.91
N LEU A 28 16.60 4.85 19.53
CA LEU A 28 16.88 4.40 18.16
C LEU A 28 15.99 3.21 17.77
N LYS A 29 15.86 2.20 18.63
CA LYS A 29 15.00 1.03 18.39
C LYS A 29 13.53 1.42 18.33
N ARG A 30 13.08 2.40 19.13
CA ARG A 30 11.74 2.97 19.03
C ARG A 30 11.50 3.61 17.66
N ALA A 31 12.44 4.40 17.17
CA ALA A 31 12.36 5.00 15.84
C ALA A 31 12.34 3.95 14.74
N LEU A 32 13.13 2.88 14.86
CA LEU A 32 13.14 1.74 13.94
C LEU A 32 11.77 1.03 13.92
N TYR A 33 11.19 0.76 15.10
CA TYR A 33 9.87 0.13 15.21
C TYR A 33 8.79 0.95 14.50
N LEU A 34 8.73 2.26 14.75
CA LEU A 34 7.77 3.16 14.12
C LEU A 34 7.99 3.30 12.61
N ALA A 35 9.25 3.30 12.17
CA ALA A 35 9.58 3.26 10.76
C ALA A 35 9.09 1.96 10.10
N MET A 36 9.26 0.80 10.75
CA MET A 36 8.77 -0.49 10.25
C MET A 36 7.24 -0.54 10.19
N VAL A 37 6.54 0.01 11.19
CA VAL A 37 5.07 0.17 11.15
C VAL A 37 4.66 1.08 9.98
N THR A 38 5.42 2.14 9.72
CA THR A 38 5.15 3.04 8.59
C THR A 38 5.29 2.34 7.24
N VAL A 39 6.32 1.49 7.09
CA VAL A 39 6.50 0.64 5.89
C VAL A 39 5.31 -0.32 5.74
N ASN A 40 4.90 -0.98 6.82
CA ASN A 40 3.73 -1.88 6.82
C ASN A 40 2.43 -1.17 6.42
N LEU A 41 2.23 0.09 6.84
CA LEU A 41 1.11 0.94 6.41
C LEU A 41 1.19 1.29 4.92
N LEU A 42 2.37 1.61 4.41
CA LEU A 42 2.57 1.93 3.00
C LEU A 42 2.22 0.72 2.11
N GLU A 43 2.87 -0.39 2.37
CA GLU A 43 2.77 -1.63 1.59
C GLU A 43 1.43 -2.35 1.80
N GLY A 44 0.90 -2.31 3.02
CA GLY A 44 -0.29 -3.07 3.41
C GLY A 44 -1.61 -2.31 3.31
N LEU A 45 -1.59 -0.97 3.22
CA LEU A 45 -2.79 -0.15 3.17
C LEU A 45 -2.78 0.78 1.94
N ARG A 46 -1.85 1.72 1.85
CA ARG A 46 -1.84 2.73 0.79
C ARG A 46 -1.77 2.14 -0.61
N PHE A 47 -0.88 1.19 -0.84
CA PHE A 47 -0.75 0.54 -2.14
C PHE A 47 -2.00 -0.23 -2.52
N TYR A 48 -2.65 -0.89 -1.56
CA TYR A 48 -3.89 -1.64 -1.82
C TYR A 48 -5.05 -0.75 -2.25
N ILE A 49 -5.10 0.49 -1.77
CA ILE A 49 -6.09 1.48 -2.22
C ILE A 49 -5.82 1.89 -3.68
N SER A 50 -4.56 2.19 -4.01
CA SER A 50 -4.15 2.51 -5.38
C SER A 50 -4.37 1.34 -6.34
N PHE A 51 -4.09 0.11 -5.90
CA PHE A 51 -4.35 -1.10 -6.68
C PHE A 51 -5.85 -1.27 -6.97
N ALA A 52 -6.72 -1.07 -5.97
CA ALA A 52 -8.17 -1.16 -6.16
C ALA A 52 -8.66 -0.20 -7.25
N CYS A 53 -8.14 1.03 -7.30
CA CYS A 53 -8.50 1.99 -8.34
C CYS A 53 -8.12 1.50 -9.75
N THR A 54 -6.92 0.93 -9.91
CA THR A 54 -6.48 0.42 -11.20
C THR A 54 -7.20 -0.86 -11.59
N PHE A 55 -7.44 -1.76 -10.64
CA PHE A 55 -8.19 -3.00 -10.89
C PHE A 55 -9.65 -2.71 -11.30
N ALA A 56 -10.26 -1.62 -10.80
CA ALA A 56 -11.58 -1.21 -11.26
C ALA A 56 -11.63 -0.94 -12.77
N PHE A 57 -10.57 -0.37 -13.35
CA PHE A 57 -10.46 -0.25 -14.81
C PHE A 57 -10.31 -1.62 -15.49
N GLY A 58 -9.55 -2.54 -14.89
CA GLY A 58 -9.43 -3.92 -15.37
C GLY A 58 -10.77 -4.66 -15.41
N GLU A 59 -11.61 -4.50 -14.36
CA GLU A 59 -12.98 -5.05 -14.33
C GLU A 59 -13.87 -4.54 -15.48
N LEU A 60 -13.66 -3.30 -15.89
CA LEU A 60 -14.35 -2.69 -17.03
C LEU A 60 -13.71 -3.02 -18.38
N LYS A 61 -12.70 -3.90 -18.42
CA LYS A 61 -11.87 -4.21 -19.60
C LYS A 61 -11.19 -2.97 -20.20
N LEU A 62 -10.93 -1.98 -19.35
CA LEU A 62 -10.15 -0.79 -19.68
C LEU A 62 -8.77 -0.92 -19.04
N MET A 63 -7.70 -0.51 -19.74
CA MET A 63 -6.32 -0.57 -19.22
C MET A 63 -5.92 -1.95 -18.65
N GLU A 64 -6.43 -3.02 -19.23
CA GLU A 64 -6.27 -4.40 -18.74
C GLU A 64 -4.82 -4.81 -18.58
N GLY A 65 -3.94 -4.41 -19.51
CA GLY A 65 -2.49 -4.63 -19.41
C GLY A 65 -1.88 -3.98 -18.16
N SER A 66 -2.28 -2.74 -17.84
CA SER A 66 -1.84 -2.05 -16.62
C SER A 66 -2.34 -2.74 -15.37
N ALA A 67 -3.59 -3.19 -15.34
CA ALA A 67 -4.15 -3.94 -14.22
C ALA A 67 -3.40 -5.27 -14.01
N LYS A 68 -3.05 -5.99 -15.07
CA LYS A 68 -2.24 -7.23 -15.01
C LYS A 68 -0.83 -6.97 -14.46
N ILE A 69 -0.15 -5.92 -14.93
CA ILE A 69 1.17 -5.54 -14.37
C ILE A 69 1.05 -5.22 -12.89
N LEU A 70 0.06 -4.42 -12.48
CA LEU A 70 -0.13 -4.07 -11.08
C LEU A 70 -0.52 -5.29 -10.22
N SER A 71 -1.18 -6.31 -10.75
CA SER A 71 -1.43 -7.54 -9.99
C SER A 71 -0.13 -8.30 -9.66
N LEU A 72 0.88 -8.25 -10.53
CA LEU A 72 2.20 -8.81 -10.25
C LEU A 72 2.93 -7.99 -9.18
N ILE A 73 2.88 -6.66 -9.27
CA ILE A 73 3.43 -5.77 -8.23
C ILE A 73 2.74 -6.03 -6.89
N ALA A 74 1.40 -6.11 -6.86
CA ALA A 74 0.65 -6.39 -5.63
C ALA A 74 1.04 -7.72 -4.96
N ARG A 75 1.45 -8.72 -5.75
CA ARG A 75 2.01 -9.98 -5.24
C ARG A 75 3.35 -9.76 -4.55
N ASP A 76 4.22 -8.96 -5.13
CA ASP A 76 5.52 -8.65 -4.54
C ASP A 76 5.34 -7.81 -3.25
N GLU A 77 4.43 -6.85 -3.25
CA GLU A 77 4.07 -6.07 -2.06
C GLU A 77 3.46 -6.94 -0.95
N ALA A 78 2.74 -8.01 -1.29
CA ALA A 78 2.26 -8.97 -0.31
C ALA A 78 3.42 -9.70 0.39
N THR A 79 4.55 -9.95 -0.30
CA THR A 79 5.76 -10.53 0.29
C THR A 79 6.44 -9.55 1.25
N HIS A 80 6.59 -8.29 0.86
CA HIS A 80 7.15 -7.22 1.70
C HIS A 80 6.30 -7.01 2.96
N LEU A 81 4.98 -6.98 2.80
CA LEU A 81 4.03 -6.89 3.91
C LEU A 81 4.14 -8.06 4.89
N ASN A 82 4.30 -9.28 4.38
CA ASN A 82 4.49 -10.46 5.22
C ASN A 82 5.81 -10.37 5.98
N LEU A 83 6.88 -9.90 5.34
CA LEU A 83 8.18 -9.69 5.96
C LEU A 83 8.10 -8.64 7.09
N SER A 84 7.56 -7.47 6.81
CA SER A 84 7.43 -6.39 7.81
C SER A 84 6.54 -6.81 8.99
N THR A 85 5.44 -7.53 8.70
CA THR A 85 4.58 -8.12 9.74
C THR A 85 5.31 -9.16 10.59
N HIS A 86 6.10 -10.02 9.95
CA HIS A 86 6.89 -11.06 10.64
C HIS A 86 7.91 -10.43 11.60
N VAL A 87 8.66 -9.44 11.14
CA VAL A 87 9.65 -8.72 11.95
C VAL A 87 8.99 -8.04 13.15
N ILE A 88 7.90 -7.32 12.95
CA ILE A 88 7.15 -6.67 14.03
C ILE A 88 6.68 -7.70 15.05
N LYS A 89 6.14 -8.83 14.60
CA LYS A 89 5.70 -9.91 15.50
C LYS A 89 6.83 -10.59 16.26
N ALA A 90 8.00 -10.77 15.66
CA ALA A 90 9.18 -11.30 16.33
C ALA A 90 9.58 -10.38 17.49
N TRP A 91 9.62 -9.08 17.26
CA TRP A 91 9.87 -8.10 18.32
C TRP A 91 8.80 -8.11 19.42
N GLN A 92 7.54 -8.26 19.07
CA GLN A 92 6.44 -8.37 20.04
C GLN A 92 6.55 -9.63 20.91
N LYS A 93 7.13 -10.72 20.40
CA LYS A 93 7.37 -11.97 21.15
C LYS A 93 8.55 -11.88 22.12
N GLY A 94 9.36 -10.83 22.01
CA GLY A 94 10.49 -10.60 22.90
C GLY A 94 11.83 -11.14 22.40
N ASP A 95 11.97 -11.36 21.09
CA ASP A 95 13.22 -11.83 20.49
C ASP A 95 14.38 -10.84 20.71
N ASP A 96 14.08 -9.58 21.04
CA ASP A 96 15.03 -8.53 21.38
C ASP A 96 14.54 -7.77 22.62
N ALA A 97 15.25 -7.91 23.74
CA ALA A 97 14.88 -7.31 25.03
C ALA A 97 14.89 -5.77 25.02
N GLU A 98 15.79 -5.15 24.25
CA GLU A 98 15.85 -3.69 24.11
C GLU A 98 14.72 -3.19 23.23
N MET A 99 14.39 -3.91 22.15
CA MET A 99 13.23 -3.60 21.31
C MET A 99 11.94 -3.71 22.10
N THR A 100 11.80 -4.74 22.96
CA THR A 100 10.64 -4.88 23.85
C THR A 100 10.49 -3.66 24.78
N LYS A 101 11.59 -3.10 25.28
CA LYS A 101 11.56 -1.86 26.05
C LYS A 101 11.18 -0.66 25.18
N ALA A 102 11.73 -0.57 23.99
CA ALA A 102 11.49 0.53 23.04
C ALA A 102 10.02 0.60 22.58
N MET A 103 9.37 -0.55 22.45
CA MET A 103 7.96 -0.65 22.04
C MET A 103 6.97 -0.30 23.16
N LYS A 104 7.38 -0.30 24.42
CA LYS A 104 6.48 0.02 25.55
C LYS A 104 5.82 1.38 25.36
N GLY A 105 4.48 1.38 25.44
CA GLY A 105 3.68 2.61 25.36
C GLY A 105 3.54 3.20 23.96
N THR A 106 3.97 2.50 22.90
CA THR A 106 3.81 2.97 21.51
C THR A 106 2.44 2.64 20.90
N ASP A 107 1.62 1.82 21.53
CA ASP A 107 0.35 1.33 21.00
C ASP A 107 -0.57 2.47 20.54
N LYS A 108 -0.71 3.52 21.36
CA LYS A 108 -1.52 4.69 21.01
C LYS A 108 -0.96 5.43 19.77
N GLU A 109 0.37 5.51 19.67
CA GLU A 109 1.04 6.13 18.54
C GLU A 109 0.82 5.31 17.26
N VAL A 110 0.95 3.98 17.33
CA VAL A 110 0.67 3.07 16.21
C VAL A 110 -0.80 3.20 15.75
N ILE A 111 -1.75 3.15 16.69
CA ILE A 111 -3.18 3.33 16.38
C ILE A 111 -3.43 4.69 15.73
N GLN A 112 -2.77 5.76 16.20
CA GLN A 112 -2.90 7.08 15.60
C GLN A 112 -2.31 7.13 14.18
N MET A 113 -1.21 6.43 13.92
CA MET A 113 -0.64 6.30 12.57
C MET A 113 -1.64 5.63 11.61
N PHE A 114 -2.34 4.57 12.04
CA PHE A 114 -3.40 3.94 11.26
C PHE A 114 -4.55 4.90 10.97
N LYS A 115 -5.04 5.62 11.98
CA LYS A 115 -6.12 6.61 11.83
C LYS A 115 -5.74 7.69 10.83
N ASN A 116 -4.55 8.29 10.97
CA ASN A 116 -4.08 9.33 10.08
C ASN A 116 -3.97 8.82 8.63
N THR A 117 -3.44 7.60 8.44
CA THR A 117 -3.33 7.00 7.11
C THR A 117 -4.70 6.77 6.49
N VAL A 118 -5.67 6.28 7.25
CA VAL A 118 -7.04 6.06 6.74
C VAL A 118 -7.69 7.39 6.35
N GLU A 119 -7.55 8.44 7.15
CA GLU A 119 -8.11 9.74 6.80
C GLU A 119 -7.44 10.35 5.55
N GLU A 120 -6.11 10.25 5.42
CA GLU A 120 -5.40 10.69 4.22
C GLU A 120 -5.87 9.92 2.97
N GLU A 121 -6.10 8.62 3.05
CA GLU A 121 -6.59 7.80 1.93
C GLU A 121 -8.06 8.11 1.59
N LYS A 122 -8.89 8.42 2.58
CA LYS A 122 -10.28 8.88 2.34
C LYS A 122 -10.31 10.25 1.67
N GLU A 123 -9.47 11.19 2.10
CA GLU A 123 -9.36 12.50 1.43
C GLU A 123 -8.87 12.34 -0.02
N TRP A 124 -7.96 11.40 -0.27
CA TRP A 124 -7.53 11.06 -1.62
C TRP A 124 -8.66 10.43 -2.45
N ALA A 125 -9.45 9.51 -1.87
CA ALA A 125 -10.63 8.95 -2.52
C ALA A 125 -11.65 10.04 -2.89
N LYS A 126 -11.91 10.98 -1.98
CA LYS A 126 -12.78 12.14 -2.25
C LYS A 126 -12.27 12.98 -3.41
N TYR A 127 -10.96 13.22 -3.46
CA TYR A 127 -10.34 13.94 -4.58
C TYR A 127 -10.50 13.19 -5.91
N LEU A 128 -10.27 11.88 -5.94
CA LEU A 128 -10.37 11.06 -7.13
C LEU A 128 -11.79 11.06 -7.73
N PHE A 129 -12.80 11.03 -6.88
CA PHE A 129 -14.21 10.92 -7.31
C PHE A 129 -14.96 12.25 -7.30
N LYS A 130 -14.26 13.39 -7.18
CA LYS A 130 -14.88 14.73 -7.15
C LYS A 130 -15.71 15.06 -8.40
N ASP A 131 -15.34 14.53 -9.55
CA ASP A 131 -16.00 14.78 -10.84
C ASP A 131 -16.91 13.61 -11.26
N GLY A 132 -17.07 12.60 -10.41
CA GLY A 132 -17.96 11.46 -10.66
C GLY A 132 -17.35 10.12 -10.25
N SER A 133 -18.15 9.09 -10.33
CA SER A 133 -17.80 7.71 -9.98
C SER A 133 -17.61 6.85 -11.23
N ILE A 134 -16.91 5.74 -11.10
CA ILE A 134 -16.87 4.69 -12.11
C ILE A 134 -17.74 3.51 -11.69
N ILE A 135 -18.12 2.68 -12.65
CA ILE A 135 -18.95 1.49 -12.36
C ILE A 135 -18.17 0.57 -11.41
N GLY A 136 -18.79 0.23 -10.29
CA GLY A 136 -18.20 -0.66 -9.27
C GLY A 136 -17.28 0.01 -8.27
N LEU A 137 -16.96 1.31 -8.42
CA LEU A 137 -16.12 2.05 -7.48
C LEU A 137 -16.51 3.52 -7.35
N ASN A 138 -16.66 3.97 -6.12
CA ASN A 138 -16.93 5.36 -5.75
C ASN A 138 -16.24 5.71 -4.43
N GLU A 139 -16.31 6.98 -4.04
CA GLU A 139 -15.72 7.48 -2.80
C GLU A 139 -16.12 6.64 -1.58
N LYS A 140 -17.42 6.36 -1.40
CA LYS A 140 -17.94 5.62 -0.25
C LYS A 140 -17.44 4.18 -0.20
N LEU A 141 -17.47 3.47 -1.33
CA LEU A 141 -17.00 2.08 -1.41
C LEU A 141 -15.50 2.00 -1.16
N LEU A 142 -14.73 2.92 -1.73
CA LEU A 142 -13.28 2.99 -1.50
C LEU A 142 -12.98 3.34 -0.05
N GLY A 143 -13.69 4.28 0.56
CA GLY A 143 -13.56 4.63 1.97
C GLY A 143 -13.84 3.44 2.92
N ASN A 144 -14.91 2.69 2.66
CA ASN A 144 -15.20 1.46 3.42
C ASN A 144 -14.10 0.40 3.24
N TYR A 145 -13.55 0.30 2.04
CA TYR A 145 -12.46 -0.64 1.76
C TYR A 145 -11.18 -0.25 2.51
N VAL A 146 -10.85 1.05 2.60
CA VAL A 146 -9.74 1.56 3.41
C VAL A 146 -9.86 1.11 4.86
N GLU A 147 -11.04 1.30 5.47
CA GLU A 147 -11.31 0.89 6.85
C GLU A 147 -11.22 -0.63 7.04
N TRP A 148 -11.76 -1.38 6.09
CA TRP A 148 -11.72 -2.84 6.12
C TRP A 148 -10.28 -3.35 6.05
N ILE A 149 -9.44 -2.82 5.14
CA ILE A 149 -8.02 -3.15 5.05
C ILE A 149 -7.30 -2.75 6.34
N ALA A 150 -7.53 -1.53 6.86
CA ALA A 150 -6.89 -1.07 8.09
C ALA A 150 -7.16 -2.03 9.27
N ASN A 151 -8.41 -2.43 9.48
CA ASN A 151 -8.75 -3.43 10.50
C ASN A 151 -8.06 -4.78 10.27
N LYS A 152 -7.94 -5.22 9.01
CA LYS A 152 -7.22 -6.44 8.66
C LYS A 152 -5.74 -6.35 9.03
N ARG A 153 -5.08 -5.20 8.79
CA ARG A 153 -3.67 -4.97 9.14
C ARG A 153 -3.46 -4.84 10.64
N LEU A 154 -4.35 -4.13 11.33
CA LEU A 154 -4.32 -4.04 12.79
C LEU A 154 -4.35 -5.42 13.44
N ARG A 155 -5.31 -6.28 13.06
CA ARG A 155 -5.37 -7.66 13.55
C ARG A 155 -4.09 -8.45 13.24
N ALA A 156 -3.52 -8.25 12.03
CA ALA A 156 -2.28 -8.91 11.65
C ALA A 156 -1.11 -8.49 12.54
N LEU A 157 -1.12 -7.28 13.08
CA LEU A 157 -0.11 -6.76 14.02
C LEU A 157 -0.47 -7.01 15.49
N GLY A 158 -1.61 -7.67 15.78
CA GLY A 158 -2.02 -7.99 17.15
C GLY A 158 -2.81 -6.88 17.85
N PHE A 159 -3.29 -5.88 17.10
CA PHE A 159 -4.17 -4.83 17.63
C PHE A 159 -5.64 -5.14 17.38
N ASP A 160 -6.51 -4.60 18.21
CA ASP A 160 -7.95 -4.67 17.99
C ASP A 160 -8.37 -3.79 16.80
N PRO A 161 -9.45 -4.18 16.09
CA PRO A 161 -10.02 -3.34 15.04
C PRO A 161 -10.58 -2.03 15.61
N ILE A 162 -10.45 -0.94 14.86
CA ILE A 162 -10.87 0.40 15.31
C ILE A 162 -12.02 0.99 14.48
N TYR A 163 -12.41 0.31 13.39
CA TYR A 163 -13.52 0.72 12.52
C TYR A 163 -14.65 -0.31 12.61
N ASP A 164 -15.89 0.20 12.57
CA ASP A 164 -17.11 -0.65 12.58
C ASP A 164 -17.41 -1.17 11.18
N VAL A 165 -16.56 -2.09 10.70
CA VAL A 165 -16.72 -2.77 9.41
C VAL A 165 -16.58 -4.27 9.61
N SER A 166 -17.49 -5.04 8.97
CA SER A 166 -17.48 -6.50 9.08
C SER A 166 -16.19 -7.10 8.53
N ALA A 167 -15.55 -7.97 9.31
CA ALA A 167 -14.33 -8.65 8.89
C ALA A 167 -14.54 -9.57 7.67
N SER A 168 -15.72 -10.17 7.54
CA SER A 168 -16.07 -11.12 6.48
C SER A 168 -16.58 -10.44 5.20
N ALA A 169 -17.05 -9.20 5.28
CA ALA A 169 -17.64 -8.49 4.15
C ALA A 169 -16.62 -7.54 3.51
N ASN A 170 -15.84 -8.04 2.54
CA ASN A 170 -15.00 -7.18 1.72
C ASN A 170 -15.87 -6.21 0.92
N PRO A 171 -15.73 -4.88 1.10
CA PRO A 171 -16.52 -3.91 0.33
C PRO A 171 -16.26 -3.93 -1.18
N LEU A 172 -15.10 -4.44 -1.60
CA LEU A 172 -14.68 -4.57 -3.00
C LEU A 172 -14.29 -6.04 -3.29
N PRO A 173 -15.25 -6.99 -3.32
CA PRO A 173 -14.95 -8.42 -3.41
C PRO A 173 -14.21 -8.81 -4.69
N TRP A 174 -14.43 -8.08 -5.79
CA TRP A 174 -13.76 -8.27 -7.06
C TRP A 174 -12.22 -8.01 -7.00
N THR A 175 -11.72 -7.28 -6.00
CA THR A 175 -10.28 -7.09 -5.82
C THR A 175 -9.54 -8.39 -5.50
N GLN A 176 -10.24 -9.40 -4.99
CA GLN A 176 -9.60 -10.63 -4.51
C GLN A 176 -8.93 -11.43 -5.63
N HIS A 177 -9.50 -11.50 -6.82
CA HIS A 177 -8.89 -12.24 -7.91
C HIS A 177 -7.62 -11.55 -8.44
N TRP A 178 -7.58 -10.20 -8.46
CA TRP A 178 -6.41 -9.43 -8.83
C TRP A 178 -5.27 -9.55 -7.82
N LEU A 179 -5.60 -9.71 -6.54
CA LEU A 179 -4.66 -9.84 -5.43
C LEU A 179 -4.25 -11.30 -5.16
N SER A 180 -4.87 -12.26 -5.84
CA SER A 180 -4.60 -13.68 -5.65
C SER A 180 -3.34 -14.08 -6.39
N SER A 181 -2.42 -14.76 -5.69
CA SER A 181 -1.23 -15.39 -6.30
C SER A 181 -1.52 -16.78 -6.91
N LYS A 182 -2.75 -17.29 -6.80
CA LYS A 182 -3.12 -18.60 -7.32
C LYS A 182 -3.20 -18.57 -8.84
N GLY A 183 -2.33 -19.34 -9.50
CA GLY A 183 -2.37 -19.51 -10.96
C GLY A 183 -1.55 -18.51 -11.78
N MET A 184 -0.92 -17.52 -11.18
CA MET A 184 -0.09 -16.55 -11.91
C MET A 184 1.39 -16.94 -11.88
N GLN A 185 1.79 -17.89 -12.71
CA GLN A 185 3.21 -18.14 -13.00
C GLN A 185 3.62 -17.61 -14.40
N VAL A 186 2.76 -16.80 -15.03
CA VAL A 186 2.94 -16.37 -16.41
C VAL A 186 3.55 -14.97 -16.43
N ALA A 187 4.60 -14.78 -17.22
CA ALA A 187 5.18 -13.46 -17.45
C ALA A 187 4.12 -12.51 -18.08
N PRO A 188 4.17 -11.19 -17.83
CA PRO A 188 3.17 -10.25 -18.35
C PRO A 188 2.95 -10.34 -19.87
N GLN A 189 4.02 -10.62 -20.63
CA GLN A 189 3.97 -10.77 -22.08
C GLN A 189 3.28 -12.07 -22.55
N GLU A 190 3.10 -13.05 -21.66
CA GLU A 190 2.45 -14.34 -21.97
C GLU A 190 0.97 -14.33 -21.58
N THR A 191 0.49 -13.22 -21.02
CA THR A 191 -0.89 -13.09 -20.58
C THR A 191 -1.69 -12.42 -21.70
N GLU A 192 -2.71 -13.09 -22.23
CA GLU A 192 -3.60 -12.52 -23.23
C GLU A 192 -4.37 -11.30 -22.66
N VAL A 193 -4.49 -10.27 -23.46
CA VAL A 193 -5.32 -9.09 -23.23
C VAL A 193 -6.57 -9.24 -24.06
N GLU A 194 -7.70 -9.56 -23.43
CA GLU A 194 -8.97 -9.82 -24.11
C GLU A 194 -9.57 -8.57 -24.78
N SER A 195 -9.24 -7.39 -24.25
CA SER A 195 -9.72 -6.10 -24.75
C SER A 195 -8.86 -5.51 -25.87
N TYR A 196 -7.88 -6.25 -26.41
CA TYR A 196 -7.02 -5.76 -27.48
C TYR A 196 -7.78 -5.64 -28.80
N ILE A 197 -8.06 -4.39 -29.19
CA ILE A 197 -8.69 -4.09 -30.48
C ILE A 197 -7.61 -3.92 -31.54
N VAL A 198 -7.45 -4.92 -32.40
CA VAL A 198 -6.53 -4.84 -33.53
C VAL A 198 -6.96 -3.69 -34.46
N GLY A 199 -6.06 -2.74 -34.71
CA GLY A 199 -6.33 -1.57 -35.53
C GLY A 199 -7.00 -0.39 -34.81
N GLY A 200 -7.23 -0.50 -33.48
CA GLY A 200 -7.81 0.56 -32.65
C GLY A 200 -6.83 1.68 -32.23
N ILE A 201 -5.57 1.60 -32.64
CA ILE A 201 -4.57 2.64 -32.34
C ILE A 201 -4.92 3.89 -33.15
N LYS A 202 -5.48 4.90 -32.51
CA LYS A 202 -5.54 6.24 -33.06
C LYS A 202 -4.10 6.79 -33.17
N GLN A 203 -3.57 6.82 -34.36
CA GLN A 203 -2.36 7.58 -34.60
C GLN A 203 -2.70 9.08 -34.57
N ASP A 204 -2.35 9.73 -33.48
CA ASP A 204 -2.42 11.19 -33.34
C ASP A 204 -1.18 11.90 -33.91
N VAL A 205 -0.18 11.13 -34.32
CA VAL A 205 1.05 11.64 -34.97
C VAL A 205 0.77 11.93 -36.45
N LYS A 206 0.80 13.20 -36.80
CA LYS A 206 0.68 13.65 -38.19
C LYS A 206 2.05 13.62 -38.91
N LYS A 207 2.06 13.26 -40.21
CA LYS A 207 3.27 13.27 -41.03
C LYS A 207 3.92 14.65 -40.98
N GLY A 208 5.17 14.75 -40.51
CA GLY A 208 5.90 16.01 -40.35
C GLY A 208 5.74 16.72 -39.00
N GLN A 209 5.02 16.17 -38.05
CA GLN A 209 4.82 16.79 -36.73
C GLN A 209 6.14 17.03 -35.98
N PHE A 210 7.13 16.19 -36.19
CA PHE A 210 8.46 16.27 -35.55
C PHE A 210 9.55 16.86 -36.49
N SER A 211 9.19 17.37 -37.67
CA SER A 211 10.17 17.91 -38.63
C SER A 211 10.94 19.15 -38.12
N LYS A 212 10.44 19.79 -37.07
CA LYS A 212 11.08 20.94 -36.42
C LYS A 212 12.12 20.56 -35.35
N PHE A 213 12.16 19.28 -34.96
CA PHE A 213 13.16 18.79 -34.01
C PHE A 213 14.38 18.32 -34.81
N LYS A 214 15.48 19.05 -34.75
CA LYS A 214 16.79 18.59 -35.24
C LYS A 214 17.37 17.68 -34.16
N LEU A 215 17.63 16.41 -34.49
CA LEU A 215 18.46 15.49 -33.73
C LEU A 215 19.91 15.90 -33.85
#